data_30c112eadb723cf9b11c7d90ea344e65
#
_entry.id   30c112eadb723cf9b11c7d90ea344e65
#
_cell.length_a   1.000
_cell.length_b   1.000
_cell.length_c   1.000
_cell.angle_alpha   90.00
_cell.angle_beta   90.00
_cell.angle_gamma   90.00
#
_symmetry.space_group_name_H-M   'P 1'
#
loop_
_entity.id
_entity.type
_entity.pdbx_description
1 polymer ?
#
loop_
_entity_poly.entity_id
_entity_poly.type
_entity_poly.pdbx_seq_one_letter_code
_entity_poly.pdbx_strand_id
1 'polypeptide(L)'
;MAKKKKRIKLISWNVNGLRAVIKKDFFALFRQMDADIFSIQETKIQENQMTDEMKHIEGYESCWAHATVKKGYSGVGTYSRIKPTRVNTALGISRFDQEGRIIELDFDDFIFFNVYFPNGQMSDERLQYKLDFYETFFEYTDSYRKQGRSLIITGDYNTAHNEIDLKNPKPNENTSGFLRIERDWLDRIVQNGYVDTFRHFFPETVKYSWWTYRFKARDRNVGWRIDYFFVTQDMIKKGWIKEVFIDNDIFGSDHCPIGLVLEI
;
A
#
# COMPACT_ATOMS: atom_id res chain seq x y z
N MET A 1 31.25 15.72 -12.47
CA MET A 1 30.18 15.19 -13.31
C MET A 1 28.91 15.09 -12.45
N ALA A 2 27.80 15.72 -12.85
CA ALA A 2 26.54 15.56 -12.14
C ALA A 2 26.11 14.07 -12.23
N LYS A 3 25.81 13.43 -11.10
CA LYS A 3 25.23 12.08 -11.11
C LYS A 3 23.96 12.11 -11.97
N LYS A 4 23.85 11.20 -12.94
CA LYS A 4 22.65 11.05 -13.74
C LYS A 4 21.49 10.71 -12.79
N LYS A 5 20.47 11.54 -12.73
CA LYS A 5 19.31 11.29 -11.90
C LYS A 5 18.65 9.97 -12.30
N LYS A 6 18.33 9.15 -11.32
CA LYS A 6 17.66 7.86 -11.50
C LYS A 6 16.15 8.07 -11.33
N ARG A 7 15.38 7.76 -12.38
CA ARG A 7 13.92 7.74 -12.33
C ARG A 7 13.46 6.36 -11.89
N ILE A 8 12.57 6.30 -10.90
CA ILE A 8 12.06 5.05 -10.32
C ILE A 8 10.53 5.16 -10.27
N LYS A 9 9.84 4.22 -10.90
CA LYS A 9 8.38 4.11 -10.89
C LYS A 9 7.94 3.02 -9.93
N LEU A 10 7.06 3.39 -8.99
CA LEU A 10 6.48 2.50 -7.99
C LEU A 10 4.99 2.36 -8.23
N ILE A 11 4.49 1.13 -8.16
CA ILE A 11 3.05 0.81 -8.22
C ILE A 11 2.68 0.02 -6.97
N SER A 12 1.49 0.31 -6.45
CA SER A 12 0.86 -0.44 -5.37
C SER A 12 -0.57 -0.80 -5.75
N TRP A 13 -0.96 -2.06 -5.56
CA TRP A 13 -2.28 -2.55 -5.92
C TRP A 13 -2.79 -3.65 -4.98
N ASN A 14 -3.84 -3.39 -4.24
CA ASN A 14 -4.57 -4.47 -3.58
C ASN A 14 -5.31 -5.29 -4.63
N VAL A 15 -4.92 -6.55 -4.80
CA VAL A 15 -5.43 -7.44 -5.86
C VAL A 15 -6.62 -8.30 -5.43
N ASN A 16 -7.02 -8.22 -4.16
CA ASN A 16 -8.13 -9.01 -3.60
C ASN A 16 -8.09 -10.50 -3.99
N GLY A 17 -6.89 -11.07 -3.95
CA GLY A 17 -6.61 -12.46 -4.32
C GLY A 17 -5.84 -12.61 -5.62
N LEU A 18 -4.54 -12.94 -5.52
CA LEU A 18 -3.63 -13.05 -6.66
C LEU A 18 -4.14 -14.02 -7.74
N ARG A 19 -4.62 -15.19 -7.33
CA ARG A 19 -5.18 -16.18 -8.29
C ARG A 19 -6.42 -15.70 -9.03
N ALA A 20 -7.18 -14.79 -8.42
CA ALA A 20 -8.38 -14.22 -9.05
C ALA A 20 -8.02 -13.15 -10.07
N VAL A 21 -7.06 -12.27 -9.75
CA VAL A 21 -6.63 -11.20 -10.66
C VAL A 21 -5.79 -11.73 -11.84
N ILE A 22 -5.04 -12.84 -11.65
CA ILE A 22 -4.30 -13.50 -12.74
C ILE A 22 -5.26 -13.94 -13.85
N LYS A 23 -6.45 -14.45 -13.51
CA LYS A 23 -7.49 -14.79 -14.49
C LYS A 23 -8.10 -13.60 -15.23
N LYS A 24 -7.69 -12.39 -14.87
CA LYS A 24 -8.12 -11.10 -15.43
C LYS A 24 -6.92 -10.31 -15.96
N ASP A 25 -6.00 -11.01 -16.59
CA ASP A 25 -4.83 -10.47 -17.30
C ASP A 25 -3.80 -9.72 -16.44
N PHE A 26 -3.64 -10.10 -15.15
CA PHE A 26 -2.69 -9.46 -14.23
C PHE A 26 -1.30 -9.28 -14.84
N PHE A 27 -0.72 -10.32 -15.46
CA PHE A 27 0.64 -10.23 -16.02
C PHE A 27 0.74 -9.29 -17.22
N ALA A 28 -0.31 -9.16 -18.04
CA ALA A 28 -0.36 -8.18 -19.10
C ALA A 28 -0.41 -6.76 -18.55
N LEU A 29 -1.26 -6.51 -17.55
CA LEU A 29 -1.37 -5.24 -16.83
C LEU A 29 -0.06 -4.90 -16.10
N PHE A 30 0.56 -5.88 -15.45
CA PHE A 30 1.86 -5.71 -14.79
C PHE A 30 2.93 -5.21 -15.76
N ARG A 31 3.05 -5.84 -16.94
CA ARG A 31 4.00 -5.42 -17.98
C ARG A 31 3.66 -4.04 -18.54
N GLN A 32 2.38 -3.75 -18.78
CA GLN A 32 1.92 -2.44 -19.28
C GLN A 32 2.23 -1.31 -18.29
N MET A 33 2.05 -1.55 -17.00
CA MET A 33 2.36 -0.56 -15.97
C MET A 33 3.85 -0.29 -15.83
N ASP A 34 4.73 -1.20 -16.23
CA ASP A 34 6.18 -1.05 -16.33
C ASP A 34 6.82 -0.33 -15.13
N ALA A 35 6.65 -0.90 -13.95
CA ALA A 35 7.15 -0.35 -12.70
C ALA A 35 8.52 -0.91 -12.35
N ASP A 36 9.37 -0.12 -11.69
CA ASP A 36 10.63 -0.60 -11.11
C ASP A 36 10.39 -1.37 -9.81
N ILE A 37 9.36 -0.96 -9.03
CA ILE A 37 8.88 -1.66 -7.83
C ILE A 37 7.37 -1.80 -7.94
N PHE A 38 6.87 -3.03 -7.93
CA PHE A 38 5.45 -3.35 -8.02
C PHE A 38 5.01 -4.13 -6.79
N SER A 39 4.16 -3.53 -5.98
CA SER A 39 3.65 -4.08 -4.72
C SER A 39 2.20 -4.50 -4.84
N ILE A 40 1.89 -5.66 -4.29
CA ILE A 40 0.52 -6.18 -4.21
C ILE A 40 0.15 -6.50 -2.77
N GLN A 41 -1.09 -6.22 -2.41
CA GLN A 41 -1.67 -6.54 -1.12
C GLN A 41 -2.83 -7.53 -1.30
N GLU A 42 -3.18 -8.19 -0.20
CA GLU A 42 -4.29 -9.14 -0.15
C GLU A 42 -4.14 -10.29 -1.17
N THR A 43 -2.93 -10.86 -1.22
CA THR A 43 -2.60 -11.93 -2.19
C THR A 43 -3.40 -13.21 -1.98
N LYS A 44 -3.85 -13.48 -0.74
CA LYS A 44 -4.67 -14.64 -0.35
C LYS A 44 -4.12 -15.97 -0.84
N ILE A 45 -2.78 -16.08 -0.90
CA ILE A 45 -2.09 -17.27 -1.40
C ILE A 45 -1.03 -17.75 -0.38
N GLN A 46 -0.83 -19.06 -0.32
CA GLN A 46 0.25 -19.66 0.45
C GLN A 46 1.43 -19.97 -0.47
N GLU A 47 2.62 -20.09 0.08
CA GLU A 47 3.84 -20.35 -0.70
C GLU A 47 3.72 -21.60 -1.57
N ASN A 48 3.17 -22.69 -1.02
CA ASN A 48 2.98 -23.96 -1.73
C ASN A 48 1.89 -23.92 -2.83
N GLN A 49 1.18 -22.81 -2.98
CA GLN A 49 0.18 -22.57 -4.02
C GLN A 49 0.69 -21.65 -5.13
N MET A 50 1.90 -21.12 -4.98
CA MET A 50 2.51 -20.22 -5.96
C MET A 50 3.06 -21.01 -7.14
N THR A 51 2.75 -20.55 -8.35
CA THR A 51 3.37 -21.05 -9.58
C THR A 51 4.72 -20.37 -9.82
N ASP A 52 5.54 -20.95 -10.69
CA ASP A 52 6.83 -20.34 -11.08
C ASP A 52 6.63 -18.96 -11.73
N GLU A 53 5.58 -18.78 -12.53
CA GLU A 53 5.23 -17.49 -13.14
C GLU A 53 4.89 -16.41 -12.10
N MET A 54 4.29 -16.78 -10.96
CA MET A 54 4.04 -15.86 -9.85
C MET A 54 5.31 -15.46 -9.10
N LYS A 55 6.27 -16.40 -9.00
CA LYS A 55 7.52 -16.18 -8.27
C LYS A 55 8.56 -15.46 -9.12
N HIS A 56 8.58 -15.74 -10.43
CA HIS A 56 9.65 -15.34 -11.33
C HIS A 56 9.10 -14.58 -12.54
N ILE A 57 9.12 -13.24 -12.45
CA ILE A 57 8.89 -12.36 -13.59
C ILE A 57 10.25 -11.90 -14.10
N GLU A 58 10.52 -12.06 -15.40
CA GLU A 58 11.80 -11.68 -16.01
C GLU A 58 12.17 -10.23 -15.68
N GLY A 59 13.40 -10.05 -15.20
CA GLY A 59 13.94 -8.75 -14.79
C GLY A 59 13.54 -8.29 -13.38
N TYR A 60 12.82 -9.13 -12.61
CA TYR A 60 12.42 -8.79 -11.24
C TYR A 60 12.87 -9.86 -10.23
N GLU A 61 13.33 -9.39 -9.08
CA GLU A 61 13.34 -10.19 -7.84
C GLU A 61 11.99 -10.05 -7.15
N SER A 62 11.48 -11.11 -6.53
CA SER A 62 10.23 -11.07 -5.77
C SER A 62 10.43 -11.42 -4.30
N CYS A 63 9.64 -10.76 -3.45
CA CYS A 63 9.58 -11.01 -2.02
C CYS A 63 8.12 -11.18 -1.59
N TRP A 64 7.86 -12.12 -0.66
CA TRP A 64 6.52 -12.49 -0.26
C TRP A 64 6.41 -12.65 1.26
N ALA A 65 5.28 -12.20 1.80
CA ALA A 65 4.86 -12.51 3.15
C ALA A 65 3.46 -13.13 3.11
N HIS A 66 3.34 -14.35 3.63
CA HIS A 66 2.10 -15.13 3.63
C HIS A 66 1.52 -15.22 5.03
N ALA A 67 0.17 -15.20 5.13
CA ALA A 67 -0.47 -15.48 6.41
C ALA A 67 -0.29 -16.96 6.81
N THR A 68 0.13 -17.21 8.05
CA THR A 68 0.27 -18.54 8.61
C THR A 68 -0.94 -18.95 9.46
N VAL A 69 -1.69 -17.99 9.99
CA VAL A 69 -2.87 -18.21 10.85
C VAL A 69 -4.07 -18.78 10.10
N LYS A 70 -4.22 -18.45 8.82
CA LYS A 70 -5.38 -18.87 8.02
C LYS A 70 -5.03 -18.91 6.52
N LYS A 71 -5.34 -20.05 5.88
CA LYS A 71 -5.19 -20.18 4.41
C LYS A 71 -6.15 -19.25 3.67
N GLY A 72 -5.67 -18.68 2.55
CA GLY A 72 -6.48 -17.79 1.71
C GLY A 72 -6.83 -16.44 2.34
N TYR A 73 -6.00 -15.97 3.24
CA TYR A 73 -6.19 -14.74 4.01
C TYR A 73 -4.96 -13.83 3.89
N SER A 74 -5.17 -12.50 3.87
CA SER A 74 -4.09 -11.50 3.87
C SER A 74 -2.98 -11.78 2.84
N GLY A 75 -1.72 -11.52 3.19
CA GLY A 75 -0.54 -11.73 2.37
C GLY A 75 -0.21 -10.54 1.49
N VAL A 76 1.08 -10.26 1.36
CA VAL A 76 1.63 -9.21 0.48
C VAL A 76 2.74 -9.78 -0.39
N GLY A 77 2.97 -9.15 -1.55
CA GLY A 77 4.07 -9.49 -2.46
C GLY A 77 4.67 -8.23 -3.06
N THR A 78 5.95 -8.25 -3.36
CA THR A 78 6.63 -7.14 -4.03
C THR A 78 7.59 -7.69 -5.07
N TYR A 79 7.52 -7.17 -6.29
CA TYR A 79 8.46 -7.39 -7.36
C TYR A 79 9.34 -6.14 -7.50
N SER A 80 10.65 -6.30 -7.62
CA SER A 80 11.59 -5.20 -7.77
C SER A 80 12.64 -5.48 -8.84
N ARG A 81 12.85 -4.53 -9.75
CA ARG A 81 14.01 -4.50 -10.67
C ARG A 81 15.26 -4.01 -9.97
N ILE A 82 15.09 -3.33 -8.86
CA ILE A 82 16.18 -2.78 -8.06
C ILE A 82 16.46 -3.74 -6.92
N LYS A 83 17.69 -4.24 -6.83
CA LYS A 83 18.08 -5.15 -5.76
C LYS A 83 18.14 -4.39 -4.42
N PRO A 84 17.36 -4.78 -3.40
CA PRO A 84 17.47 -4.21 -2.06
C PRO A 84 18.75 -4.71 -1.37
N THR A 85 19.29 -3.90 -0.47
CA THR A 85 20.43 -4.29 0.39
C THR A 85 19.98 -5.19 1.54
N ARG A 86 18.71 -5.05 1.95
CA ARG A 86 18.07 -5.85 3.00
C ARG A 86 16.59 -6.03 2.72
N VAL A 87 16.08 -7.21 3.07
CA VAL A 87 14.66 -7.56 3.01
C VAL A 87 14.21 -7.98 4.41
N ASN A 88 13.07 -7.48 4.86
CA ASN A 88 12.42 -7.91 6.10
C ASN A 88 10.90 -8.05 5.88
N THR A 89 10.29 -9.07 6.49
CA THR A 89 8.84 -9.37 6.34
C THR A 89 8.11 -9.45 7.68
N ALA A 90 8.73 -8.97 8.75
CA ALA A 90 8.23 -9.09 10.10
C ALA A 90 8.48 -7.82 10.94
N LEU A 91 7.60 -7.54 11.89
CA LEU A 91 7.79 -6.51 12.92
C LEU A 91 8.47 -7.07 14.18
N GLY A 92 8.65 -8.39 14.27
CA GLY A 92 9.12 -9.08 15.47
C GLY A 92 8.01 -9.31 16.51
N ILE A 93 6.74 -9.14 16.12
CA ILE A 93 5.57 -9.35 17.00
C ILE A 93 4.69 -10.42 16.39
N SER A 94 4.72 -11.61 16.97
CA SER A 94 4.10 -12.83 16.44
C SER A 94 2.65 -12.63 15.98
N ARG A 95 1.81 -11.93 16.78
CA ARG A 95 0.40 -11.72 16.42
C ARG A 95 0.20 -10.93 15.12
N PHE A 96 1.16 -10.08 14.74
CA PHE A 96 1.13 -9.30 13.49
C PHE A 96 1.82 -10.05 12.35
N ASP A 97 2.98 -10.65 12.65
CA ASP A 97 3.80 -11.32 11.66
C ASP A 97 3.11 -12.53 11.05
N GLN A 98 2.29 -13.25 11.86
CA GLN A 98 1.51 -14.39 11.40
C GLN A 98 0.43 -14.06 10.35
N GLU A 99 0.07 -12.80 10.14
CA GLU A 99 -0.88 -12.40 9.11
C GLU A 99 -0.21 -12.02 7.77
N GLY A 100 1.13 -11.97 7.70
CA GLY A 100 1.88 -11.73 6.45
C GLY A 100 1.53 -10.39 5.80
N ARG A 101 1.66 -9.29 6.55
CA ARG A 101 1.12 -7.96 6.16
C ARG A 101 2.16 -6.98 5.68
N ILE A 102 3.45 -7.29 5.82
CA ILE A 102 4.53 -6.32 5.62
C ILE A 102 5.63 -6.93 4.78
N ILE A 103 6.15 -6.13 3.85
CA ILE A 103 7.45 -6.31 3.22
C ILE A 103 8.21 -4.99 3.34
N GLU A 104 9.39 -5.03 3.91
CA GLU A 104 10.35 -3.94 3.96
C GLU A 104 11.50 -4.26 3.01
N LEU A 105 11.80 -3.33 2.11
CA LEU A 105 12.96 -3.36 1.21
C LEU A 105 13.84 -2.15 1.53
N ASP A 106 15.06 -2.40 2.02
CA ASP A 106 16.02 -1.34 2.28
C ASP A 106 16.87 -1.11 1.03
N PHE A 107 16.86 0.12 0.53
CA PHE A 107 17.73 0.60 -0.53
C PHE A 107 18.66 1.68 0.04
N ASP A 108 19.76 1.96 -0.64
CA ASP A 108 20.74 2.94 -0.14
C ASP A 108 20.12 4.32 0.09
N ASP A 109 19.23 4.76 -0.82
CA ASP A 109 18.65 6.10 -0.80
C ASP A 109 17.38 6.18 0.06
N PHE A 110 16.60 5.09 0.18
CA PHE A 110 15.34 5.05 0.92
C PHE A 110 14.98 3.64 1.40
N ILE A 111 14.08 3.55 2.39
CA ILE A 111 13.46 2.28 2.80
C ILE A 111 12.02 2.28 2.28
N PHE A 112 11.63 1.19 1.64
CA PHE A 112 10.31 0.98 1.06
C PHE A 112 9.52 -0.04 1.86
N PHE A 113 8.28 0.27 2.18
CA PHE A 113 7.36 -0.62 2.87
C PHE A 113 6.11 -0.86 2.01
N ASN A 114 5.83 -2.14 1.74
CA ASN A 114 4.55 -2.61 1.22
C ASN A 114 3.74 -3.16 2.38
N VAL A 115 2.57 -2.57 2.66
CA VAL A 115 1.77 -2.90 3.86
C VAL A 115 0.31 -3.15 3.50
N TYR A 116 -0.26 -4.22 4.04
CA TYR A 116 -1.70 -4.45 4.07
C TYR A 116 -2.23 -4.23 5.49
N PHE A 117 -2.66 -3.03 5.79
CA PHE A 117 -3.19 -2.69 7.12
C PHE A 117 -4.47 -3.47 7.42
N PRO A 118 -4.69 -3.90 8.67
CA PRO A 118 -5.87 -4.68 9.02
C PRO A 118 -7.18 -3.92 8.76
N ASN A 119 -8.21 -4.67 8.33
CA ASN A 119 -9.59 -4.18 8.31
C ASN A 119 -10.22 -4.36 9.70
N GLY A 120 -10.93 -3.35 10.20
CA GLY A 120 -11.54 -3.33 11.52
C GLY A 120 -13.04 -3.68 11.55
N GLN A 121 -13.67 -4.01 10.41
CA GLN A 121 -15.14 -4.13 10.32
C GLN A 121 -15.76 -5.33 11.03
N MET A 122 -14.98 -6.41 11.27
CA MET A 122 -15.55 -7.67 11.75
C MET A 122 -16.03 -7.63 13.20
N SER A 123 -15.31 -6.92 14.08
CA SER A 123 -15.59 -6.83 15.51
C SER A 123 -14.76 -5.73 16.17
N ASP A 124 -15.09 -5.39 17.42
CA ASP A 124 -14.32 -4.43 18.22
C ASP A 124 -12.89 -4.93 18.46
N GLU A 125 -12.68 -6.24 18.64
CA GLU A 125 -11.34 -6.82 18.77
C GLU A 125 -10.53 -6.65 17.48
N ARG A 126 -11.16 -6.75 16.29
CA ARG A 126 -10.48 -6.48 15.01
C ARG A 126 -10.17 -5.01 14.83
N LEU A 127 -11.03 -4.12 15.28
CA LEU A 127 -10.76 -2.69 15.30
C LEU A 127 -9.58 -2.40 16.22
N GLN A 128 -9.57 -2.93 17.44
CA GLN A 128 -8.45 -2.74 18.36
C GLN A 128 -7.14 -3.31 17.79
N TYR A 129 -7.18 -4.51 17.19
CA TYR A 129 -6.04 -5.10 16.49
C TYR A 129 -5.49 -4.17 15.38
N LYS A 130 -6.38 -3.52 14.61
CA LYS A 130 -5.99 -2.55 13.58
C LYS A 130 -5.27 -1.33 14.19
N LEU A 131 -5.82 -0.78 15.27
CA LEU A 131 -5.23 0.37 15.96
C LEU A 131 -3.86 0.02 16.57
N ASP A 132 -3.74 -1.14 17.21
CA ASP A 132 -2.48 -1.65 17.74
C ASP A 132 -1.44 -1.87 16.63
N PHE A 133 -1.89 -2.35 15.45
CA PHE A 133 -1.02 -2.53 14.30
C PHE A 133 -0.50 -1.19 13.78
N TYR A 134 -1.35 -0.15 13.70
CA TYR A 134 -0.92 1.19 13.34
C TYR A 134 0.14 1.71 14.31
N GLU A 135 -0.12 1.64 15.62
CA GLU A 135 0.82 2.08 16.67
C GLU A 135 2.18 1.41 16.47
N THR A 136 2.18 0.09 16.47
CA THR A 136 3.41 -0.71 16.36
C THR A 136 4.16 -0.44 15.06
N PHE A 137 3.46 -0.41 13.92
CA PHE A 137 4.09 -0.20 12.64
C PHE A 137 4.73 1.19 12.53
N PHE A 138 4.02 2.23 12.99
CA PHE A 138 4.57 3.59 12.93
C PHE A 138 5.64 3.86 13.98
N GLU A 139 5.61 3.23 15.14
CA GLU A 139 6.75 3.22 16.06
C GLU A 139 8.00 2.61 15.41
N TYR A 140 7.82 1.47 14.72
CA TYR A 140 8.90 0.81 13.99
C TYR A 140 9.48 1.70 12.89
N THR A 141 8.65 2.25 12.01
CA THR A 141 9.11 3.12 10.91
C THR A 141 9.69 4.44 11.42
N ASP A 142 9.14 5.01 12.50
CA ASP A 142 9.67 6.22 13.14
C ASP A 142 11.10 6.04 13.68
N SER A 143 11.49 4.83 14.05
CA SER A 143 12.87 4.54 14.45
C SER A 143 13.87 4.84 13.31
N TYR A 144 13.52 4.49 12.07
CA TYR A 144 14.33 4.83 10.88
C TYR A 144 14.24 6.30 10.53
N ARG A 145 13.04 6.89 10.58
CA ARG A 145 12.85 8.32 10.29
C ARG A 145 13.67 9.20 11.25
N LYS A 146 13.72 8.87 12.54
CA LYS A 146 14.55 9.56 13.55
C LYS A 146 16.06 9.43 13.29
N GLN A 147 16.49 8.38 12.58
CA GLN A 147 17.85 8.19 12.10
C GLN A 147 18.13 8.95 10.78
N GLY A 148 17.17 9.72 10.28
CA GLY A 148 17.30 10.49 9.04
C GLY A 148 17.11 9.69 7.75
N ARG A 149 16.58 8.45 7.82
CA ARG A 149 16.29 7.66 6.63
C ARG A 149 15.03 8.20 5.94
N SER A 150 15.09 8.30 4.61
CA SER A 150 13.92 8.55 3.76
C SER A 150 13.05 7.31 3.68
N LEU A 151 11.74 7.44 3.89
CA LEU A 151 10.82 6.30 3.89
C LEU A 151 9.71 6.48 2.87
N ILE A 152 9.33 5.38 2.21
CA ILE A 152 8.14 5.26 1.38
C ILE A 152 7.29 4.14 1.95
N ILE A 153 6.06 4.44 2.35
CA ILE A 153 5.11 3.47 2.88
C ILE A 153 3.91 3.44 1.95
N THR A 154 3.64 2.30 1.35
CA THR A 154 2.51 2.13 0.44
C THR A 154 1.68 0.92 0.79
N GLY A 155 0.44 0.94 0.34
CA GLY A 155 -0.49 -0.18 0.41
C GLY A 155 -1.90 0.24 0.76
N ASP A 156 -2.71 -0.75 1.11
CA ASP A 156 -4.09 -0.57 1.55
C ASP A 156 -4.13 -0.32 3.06
N TYR A 157 -4.53 0.89 3.43
CA TYR A 157 -4.67 1.32 4.83
C TYR A 157 -6.03 0.96 5.45
N ASN A 158 -6.95 0.46 4.63
CA ASN A 158 -8.32 0.20 5.06
C ASN A 158 -8.99 1.39 5.77
N THR A 159 -8.56 2.63 5.49
CA THR A 159 -9.08 3.86 6.11
C THR A 159 -9.06 5.01 5.11
N ALA A 160 -10.20 5.65 4.90
CA ALA A 160 -10.29 6.94 4.24
C ALA A 160 -9.99 8.06 5.24
N HIS A 161 -9.08 9.00 4.90
CA HIS A 161 -8.60 9.99 5.85
C HIS A 161 -9.60 11.13 6.07
N ASN A 162 -9.99 11.79 5.00
CA ASN A 162 -10.84 12.97 5.03
C ASN A 162 -12.18 12.74 4.32
N GLU A 163 -13.13 13.64 4.50
CA GLU A 163 -14.44 13.55 3.86
C GLU A 163 -14.36 13.52 2.33
N ILE A 164 -13.36 14.18 1.73
CA ILE A 164 -13.09 14.16 0.30
C ILE A 164 -12.62 12.78 -0.20
N ASP A 165 -12.18 11.90 0.71
CA ASP A 165 -11.63 10.59 0.39
C ASP A 165 -12.68 9.48 0.27
N LEU A 166 -13.97 9.81 0.45
CA LEU A 166 -15.07 8.88 0.16
C LEU A 166 -16.32 9.61 -0.32
N LYS A 167 -17.15 8.90 -1.10
CA LYS A 167 -18.34 9.51 -1.74
C LYS A 167 -19.41 9.95 -0.77
N ASN A 168 -19.62 9.21 0.32
CA ASN A 168 -20.72 9.45 1.26
C ASN A 168 -20.19 9.52 2.70
N PRO A 169 -19.52 10.60 3.14
CA PRO A 169 -18.88 10.65 4.45
C PRO A 169 -19.88 10.51 5.61
N LYS A 170 -20.95 11.32 5.64
CA LYS A 170 -21.92 11.33 6.75
C LYS A 170 -22.52 9.96 7.09
N PRO A 171 -23.07 9.18 6.12
CA PRO A 171 -23.59 7.85 6.43
C PRO A 171 -22.52 6.84 6.92
N ASN A 172 -21.23 7.11 6.70
CA ASN A 172 -20.14 6.21 7.02
C ASN A 172 -19.33 6.63 8.27
N GLU A 173 -19.70 7.70 8.97
CA GLU A 173 -18.97 8.18 10.16
C GLU A 173 -18.83 7.11 11.27
N ASN A 174 -19.77 6.18 11.33
CA ASN A 174 -19.77 5.06 12.29
C ASN A 174 -19.39 3.71 11.63
N THR A 175 -18.78 3.74 10.45
CA THR A 175 -18.34 2.55 9.73
C THR A 175 -16.81 2.43 9.83
N SER A 176 -16.28 1.25 10.21
CA SER A 176 -14.83 1.02 10.21
C SER A 176 -14.26 1.24 8.80
N GLY A 177 -13.12 1.91 8.76
CA GLY A 177 -12.54 2.51 7.57
C GLY A 177 -12.81 4.02 7.48
N PHE A 178 -13.75 4.57 8.31
CA PHE A 178 -13.98 6.02 8.41
C PHE A 178 -14.33 6.46 9.84
N LEU A 179 -14.18 5.59 10.84
CA LEU A 179 -14.33 5.97 12.24
C LEU A 179 -13.38 7.10 12.62
N ARG A 180 -13.80 8.00 13.50
CA ARG A 180 -12.95 9.12 13.92
C ARG A 180 -11.61 8.63 14.50
N ILE A 181 -11.62 7.57 15.31
CA ILE A 181 -10.41 6.98 15.90
C ILE A 181 -9.42 6.45 14.86
N GLU A 182 -9.90 5.91 13.73
CA GLU A 182 -9.04 5.47 12.61
C GLU A 182 -8.45 6.66 11.85
N ARG A 183 -9.26 7.71 11.65
CA ARG A 183 -8.82 8.95 10.99
C ARG A 183 -7.84 9.74 11.85
N ASP A 184 -8.01 9.75 13.17
CA ASP A 184 -7.07 10.34 14.12
C ASP A 184 -5.67 9.73 13.99
N TRP A 185 -5.58 8.44 13.64
CA TRP A 185 -4.31 7.79 13.34
C TRP A 185 -3.64 8.39 12.09
N LEU A 186 -4.39 8.60 11.01
CA LEU A 186 -3.86 9.24 9.81
C LEU A 186 -3.47 10.70 10.06
N ASP A 187 -4.24 11.44 10.87
CA ASP A 187 -3.87 12.79 11.34
C ASP A 187 -2.52 12.75 12.08
N ARG A 188 -2.32 11.79 13.00
CA ARG A 188 -1.05 11.61 13.74
C ARG A 188 0.13 11.29 12.82
N ILE A 189 -0.07 10.44 11.83
CA ILE A 189 0.96 10.10 10.82
C ILE A 189 1.42 11.38 10.12
N VAL A 190 0.49 12.20 9.63
CA VAL A 190 0.80 13.47 8.97
C VAL A 190 1.50 14.45 9.92
N GLN A 191 1.02 14.59 11.16
CA GLN A 191 1.64 15.45 12.17
C GLN A 191 3.05 15.00 12.54
N ASN A 192 3.33 13.70 12.47
CA ASN A 192 4.66 13.13 12.72
C ASN A 192 5.61 13.24 11.54
N GLY A 193 5.24 13.95 10.46
CA GLY A 193 6.15 14.25 9.35
C GLY A 193 6.13 13.25 8.20
N TYR A 194 5.07 12.46 8.09
CA TYR A 194 4.76 11.74 6.86
C TYR A 194 3.81 12.57 5.99
N VAL A 195 3.92 12.43 4.69
CA VAL A 195 3.12 13.17 3.70
C VAL A 195 2.33 12.20 2.84
N ASP A 196 1.01 12.33 2.84
CA ASP A 196 0.15 11.72 1.82
C ASP A 196 0.45 12.39 0.48
N THR A 197 1.15 11.67 -0.39
CA THR A 197 1.64 12.24 -1.64
C THR A 197 0.51 12.68 -2.56
N PHE A 198 -0.57 11.89 -2.66
CA PHE A 198 -1.69 12.27 -3.52
C PHE A 198 -2.35 13.56 -3.02
N ARG A 199 -2.64 13.67 -1.74
CA ARG A 199 -3.29 14.85 -1.16
C ARG A 199 -2.38 16.08 -1.16
N HIS A 200 -1.07 15.88 -1.08
CA HIS A 200 -0.09 16.96 -1.19
C HIS A 200 -0.09 17.61 -2.59
N PHE A 201 -0.11 16.81 -3.65
CA PHE A 201 -0.08 17.34 -5.04
C PHE A 201 -1.48 17.69 -5.57
N PHE A 202 -2.53 17.05 -5.05
CA PHE A 202 -3.92 17.20 -5.50
C PHE A 202 -4.87 17.44 -4.32
N PRO A 203 -4.76 18.59 -3.61
CA PRO A 203 -5.49 18.84 -2.36
C PRO A 203 -7.01 18.78 -2.51
N GLU A 204 -7.55 19.21 -3.66
CA GLU A 204 -8.99 19.31 -3.90
C GLU A 204 -9.52 18.22 -4.87
N THR A 205 -8.67 17.32 -5.35
CA THR A 205 -9.10 16.33 -6.33
C THR A 205 -9.82 15.16 -5.67
N VAL A 206 -11.08 14.94 -6.06
CA VAL A 206 -11.86 13.77 -5.66
C VAL A 206 -11.48 12.59 -6.54
N LYS A 207 -10.81 11.61 -5.97
CA LYS A 207 -10.44 10.37 -6.65
C LYS A 207 -10.39 9.23 -5.64
N TYR A 208 -10.87 8.06 -6.03
CA TYR A 208 -10.97 6.88 -5.15
C TYR A 208 -10.08 5.76 -5.66
N SER A 209 -9.73 4.83 -4.77
CA SER A 209 -8.92 3.66 -5.10
C SER A 209 -9.67 2.34 -4.91
N TRP A 210 -10.80 2.36 -4.21
CA TRP A 210 -11.62 1.18 -3.89
C TRP A 210 -13.10 1.42 -4.11
N TRP A 211 -13.82 0.36 -4.60
CA TRP A 211 -15.29 0.34 -4.76
C TRP A 211 -15.83 -1.04 -4.42
N THR A 212 -16.87 -1.12 -3.61
CA THR A 212 -17.55 -2.40 -3.41
C THR A 212 -18.03 -2.98 -4.75
N TYR A 213 -17.93 -4.30 -4.92
CA TYR A 213 -18.50 -5.00 -6.10
C TYR A 213 -20.03 -4.89 -6.18
N ARG A 214 -20.69 -4.52 -5.07
CA ARG A 214 -22.15 -4.43 -5.01
C ARG A 214 -22.65 -3.15 -5.69
N PHE A 215 -23.86 -3.24 -6.25
CA PHE A 215 -24.61 -2.08 -6.75
C PHE A 215 -23.91 -1.27 -7.85
N LYS A 216 -23.01 -1.88 -8.63
CA LYS A 216 -22.22 -1.18 -9.65
C LYS A 216 -21.56 0.09 -9.11
N ALA A 217 -20.97 0.00 -7.92
CA ALA A 217 -20.45 1.16 -7.20
C ALA A 217 -19.33 1.86 -8.00
N ARG A 218 -18.47 1.10 -8.69
CA ARG A 218 -17.39 1.66 -9.52
C ARG A 218 -17.92 2.45 -10.71
N ASP A 219 -18.95 1.95 -11.41
CA ASP A 219 -19.57 2.63 -12.56
C ASP A 219 -20.21 3.97 -12.15
N ARG A 220 -20.72 4.04 -10.91
CA ARG A 220 -21.31 5.26 -10.33
C ARG A 220 -20.31 6.13 -9.56
N ASN A 221 -19.05 5.71 -9.53
CA ASN A 221 -17.97 6.31 -8.74
C ASN A 221 -18.34 6.52 -7.26
N VAL A 222 -19.00 5.53 -6.64
CA VAL A 222 -19.29 5.50 -5.20
C VAL A 222 -18.17 4.72 -4.52
N GLY A 223 -17.04 5.39 -4.34
CA GLY A 223 -15.79 4.78 -3.91
C GLY A 223 -15.18 5.44 -2.68
N TRP A 224 -14.06 4.86 -2.24
CA TRP A 224 -13.21 5.30 -1.13
C TRP A 224 -11.76 5.34 -1.60
N ARG A 225 -10.98 6.31 -1.12
CA ARG A 225 -9.52 6.33 -1.25
C ARG A 225 -8.94 5.77 0.04
N ILE A 226 -8.49 4.55 -0.01
CA ILE A 226 -7.95 3.80 1.14
C ILE A 226 -6.56 3.23 0.88
N ASP A 227 -6.07 3.37 -0.35
CA ASP A 227 -4.71 3.03 -0.75
C ASP A 227 -3.87 4.30 -0.85
N TYR A 228 -2.65 4.26 -0.32
CA TYR A 228 -1.80 5.45 -0.20
C TYR A 228 -0.35 5.18 -0.57
N PHE A 229 0.36 6.27 -0.94
CA PHE A 229 1.79 6.44 -0.80
C PHE A 229 2.03 7.54 0.22
N PHE A 230 2.49 7.16 1.41
CA PHE A 230 3.06 8.09 2.37
C PHE A 230 4.58 8.12 2.21
N VAL A 231 5.16 9.32 2.25
CA VAL A 231 6.61 9.53 2.24
C VAL A 231 7.04 10.41 3.40
N THR A 232 8.29 10.32 3.83
CA THR A 232 8.83 11.26 4.82
C THR A 232 9.01 12.65 4.22
N GLN A 233 8.83 13.68 5.04
CA GLN A 233 8.85 15.10 4.65
C GLN A 233 10.14 15.52 3.91
N ASP A 234 11.27 14.88 4.20
CA ASP A 234 12.53 15.18 3.54
C ASP A 234 12.50 14.87 2.04
N MET A 235 11.76 13.83 1.61
CA MET A 235 11.62 13.47 0.19
C MET A 235 10.88 14.57 -0.59
N ILE A 236 9.89 15.22 0.02
CA ILE A 236 9.21 16.39 -0.55
C ILE A 236 10.19 17.57 -0.66
N LYS A 237 10.92 17.87 0.44
CA LYS A 237 11.90 18.96 0.46
C LYS A 237 13.04 18.78 -0.53
N LYS A 238 13.48 17.54 -0.76
CA LYS A 238 14.49 17.18 -1.79
C LYS A 238 13.95 17.26 -3.21
N GLY A 239 12.62 17.41 -3.39
CA GLY A 239 11.97 17.42 -4.69
C GLY A 239 12.09 16.08 -5.43
N TRP A 240 12.16 14.97 -4.69
CA TRP A 240 12.29 13.63 -5.28
C TRP A 240 11.01 13.13 -5.92
N ILE A 241 9.84 13.53 -5.42
CA ILE A 241 8.54 13.11 -5.94
C ILE A 241 8.21 13.89 -7.21
N LYS A 242 7.97 13.19 -8.33
CA LYS A 242 7.70 13.79 -9.63
C LYS A 242 6.28 13.59 -10.12
N GLU A 243 5.75 12.39 -9.92
CA GLU A 243 4.39 12.06 -10.35
C GLU A 243 3.72 11.23 -9.27
N VAL A 244 2.43 11.47 -9.08
CA VAL A 244 1.54 10.70 -8.21
C VAL A 244 0.25 10.48 -8.96
N PHE A 245 -0.27 9.26 -8.97
CA PHE A 245 -1.51 8.95 -9.67
C PHE A 245 -2.31 7.82 -9.02
N ILE A 246 -3.59 7.80 -9.31
CA ILE A 246 -4.52 6.71 -9.01
C ILE A 246 -5.10 6.29 -10.37
N ASP A 247 -4.93 5.04 -10.78
CA ASP A 247 -5.29 4.59 -12.12
C ASP A 247 -6.66 3.90 -12.12
N ASN A 248 -7.72 4.71 -12.19
CA ASN A 248 -9.09 4.24 -12.13
C ASN A 248 -9.52 3.40 -13.35
N ASP A 249 -8.76 3.44 -14.45
CA ASP A 249 -9.10 2.74 -15.69
C ASP A 249 -8.55 1.30 -15.71
N ILE A 250 -7.73 0.92 -14.74
CA ILE A 250 -7.26 -0.46 -14.56
C ILE A 250 -8.27 -1.24 -13.72
N PHE A 251 -8.77 -2.31 -14.31
CA PHE A 251 -9.73 -3.24 -13.71
C PHE A 251 -9.05 -4.57 -13.33
N GLY A 252 -9.75 -5.42 -12.61
CA GLY A 252 -9.26 -6.75 -12.16
C GLY A 252 -9.53 -7.00 -10.69
N SER A 253 -9.42 -5.97 -9.86
CA SER A 253 -9.75 -5.97 -8.43
C SER A 253 -10.88 -4.97 -8.13
N ASP A 254 -11.41 -4.99 -6.92
CA ASP A 254 -12.25 -3.92 -6.34
C ASP A 254 -11.42 -2.68 -5.96
N HIS A 255 -10.10 -2.79 -5.92
CA HIS A 255 -9.19 -1.66 -5.93
C HIS A 255 -8.63 -1.38 -7.33
N CYS A 256 -8.15 -0.16 -7.55
CA CYS A 256 -7.31 0.17 -8.69
C CYS A 256 -5.86 0.40 -8.24
N PRO A 257 -4.87 0.30 -9.16
CA PRO A 257 -3.49 0.62 -8.83
C PRO A 257 -3.32 2.10 -8.47
N ILE A 258 -2.39 2.36 -7.56
CA ILE A 258 -1.86 3.70 -7.30
C ILE A 258 -0.37 3.74 -7.64
N GLY A 259 0.15 4.91 -8.00
CA GLY A 259 1.53 5.02 -8.42
C GLY A 259 2.24 6.28 -7.94
N LEU A 260 3.57 6.13 -7.85
CA LEU A 260 4.51 7.17 -7.47
C LEU A 260 5.73 7.11 -8.38
N VAL A 261 6.21 8.25 -8.87
CA VAL A 261 7.46 8.36 -9.62
C VAL A 261 8.45 9.22 -8.87
N LEU A 262 9.63 8.67 -8.65
CA LEU A 262 10.76 9.36 -8.01
C LEU A 262 11.80 9.76 -9.05
N GLU A 263 12.57 10.81 -8.72
CA GLU A 263 13.82 11.17 -9.38
C GLU A 263 14.86 11.48 -8.29
N ILE A 264 15.86 10.61 -8.14
CA ILE A 264 16.89 10.67 -7.09
C ILE A 264 18.30 10.72 -7.67
#